data_19355c263460c5f84399af9f4e63aa12
#
_entry.id   19355c263460c5f84399af9f4e63aa12
#
_cell.length_a   1.000
_cell.length_b   1.000
_cell.length_c   1.000
_cell.angle_alpha   90.00
_cell.angle_beta   90.00
_cell.angle_gamma   90.00
#
_symmetry.space_group_name_H-M   'P 1'
#
loop_
_entity.id
_entity.type
_entity.pdbx_description
1 polymer ?
#
loop_
_entity_poly.entity_id
_entity_poly.type
_entity_poly.pdbx_seq_one_letter_code
_entity_poly.pdbx_strand_id
1 'polypeptide(L)'
;MKKNQPILFTAAILFIAGFCSCKPKNAGNAVTADAASKTYVAPGKYDEFYNFVSGGFNGQISVYGLPSGRLLKLVPVFSVFPENGYGYSEETKPMLNTSQGFVPWDDLHHLEMSQTEGKIDGRWLFANGNNTPRIARVDLTTFKTAEILELPNSAGNHSSPFITENTEYVVAGTRFAVPMDNDNGDVPINTYRKNFKASVSFISVDKNSGNMNLAFQLRLPPIDFDLSHGGKAKSHDWFFFSCYNTEQANTLLEVNASQRDKDFILAVNWKKLEEYAKQGKGKKEAVQYAHNVYDENTHSATSTIEKEVTVLDAKDFNDVCFFIPCPKSPHGCDVDPTGEYIVGSGKLAALIPVFSFDKIQQAIADKKFIGNYSGIPVIDYNAALYGEVQKPGLGPLHTEFDGRGNAITTMFVSSEIVKWNIKDLKIIDRQPTYYSPGHLCIPGGDTRYPNGKYVIVYNKITKDRYLPTGPELAQTAQLFDISGDKMNLLLDFPTIGEPHYGQAVEASLIKDKSVKFFDINQNSNPYVTKGEAESKVLRNGKRVDIYITQFRRRFGPKISRVHIEWPR
;
A
#
# COMPACT_ATOMS: atom_id res chain seq x y z
N MET A 1 -4.59 -76.97 -53.35
CA MET A 1 -3.85 -76.57 -52.21
C MET A 1 -2.99 -75.38 -52.61
N LYS A 2 -3.46 -74.15 -52.37
CA LYS A 2 -2.77 -72.90 -52.74
C LYS A 2 -2.24 -72.21 -51.43
N LYS A 3 -0.95 -71.96 -51.41
CA LYS A 3 -0.26 -71.18 -50.36
C LYS A 3 -0.61 -69.72 -50.53
N ASN A 4 -1.14 -69.09 -49.49
CA ASN A 4 -1.28 -67.66 -49.44
C ASN A 4 -0.04 -67.07 -48.77
N GLN A 5 0.67 -66.22 -49.48
CA GLN A 5 1.70 -65.36 -48.92
C GLN A 5 1.04 -64.06 -48.43
N PRO A 6 1.46 -63.48 -47.24
CA PRO A 6 0.99 -62.18 -46.89
C PRO A 6 1.84 -61.10 -47.60
N ILE A 7 1.15 -60.20 -48.27
CA ILE A 7 1.74 -58.97 -48.82
C ILE A 7 2.01 -58.01 -47.70
N LEU A 8 3.30 -57.75 -47.46
CA LEU A 8 3.74 -56.65 -46.57
C LEU A 8 3.46 -55.33 -47.28
N PHE A 9 2.44 -54.61 -46.87
CA PHE A 9 2.26 -53.20 -47.23
C PHE A 9 3.12 -52.35 -46.30
N THR A 10 4.27 -51.92 -46.81
CA THR A 10 5.07 -50.86 -46.17
C THR A 10 4.42 -49.53 -46.55
N ALA A 11 3.48 -49.08 -45.75
CA ALA A 11 2.97 -47.72 -45.83
C ALA A 11 4.00 -46.79 -45.24
N ALA A 12 4.83 -46.17 -46.06
CA ALA A 12 5.63 -45.02 -45.71
C ALA A 12 4.66 -43.84 -45.49
N ILE A 13 4.25 -43.65 -44.24
CA ILE A 13 3.54 -42.45 -43.82
C ILE A 13 4.57 -41.33 -43.79
N LEU A 14 4.66 -40.54 -44.82
CA LEU A 14 5.26 -39.22 -44.76
C LEU A 14 4.37 -38.36 -43.88
N PHE A 15 4.73 -38.27 -42.61
CA PHE A 15 4.25 -37.22 -41.73
C PHE A 15 4.91 -35.91 -42.19
N ILE A 16 4.32 -35.25 -43.15
CA ILE A 16 4.51 -33.82 -43.36
C ILE A 16 3.81 -33.17 -42.16
N ALA A 17 4.54 -33.01 -41.08
CA ALA A 17 4.17 -32.08 -40.01
C ALA A 17 4.21 -30.67 -40.59
N GLY A 18 3.13 -30.32 -41.28
CA GLY A 18 2.83 -28.92 -41.53
C GLY A 18 2.65 -28.28 -40.14
N PHE A 19 3.73 -27.71 -39.62
CA PHE A 19 3.62 -26.72 -38.56
C PHE A 19 2.82 -25.56 -39.14
N CYS A 20 1.48 -25.70 -39.16
CA CYS A 20 0.62 -24.54 -39.10
C CYS A 20 0.95 -23.83 -37.77
N SER A 21 1.89 -22.91 -37.86
CA SER A 21 2.06 -21.88 -36.88
C SER A 21 0.76 -21.08 -36.83
N CYS A 22 -0.23 -21.60 -36.12
CA CYS A 22 -1.30 -20.77 -35.62
C CYS A 22 -0.65 -19.75 -34.68
N LYS A 23 -0.27 -18.61 -35.23
CA LYS A 23 -0.03 -17.44 -34.40
C LYS A 23 -1.33 -17.18 -33.64
N PRO A 24 -1.36 -17.31 -32.32
CA PRO A 24 -2.55 -16.94 -31.57
C PRO A 24 -2.82 -15.48 -31.89
N LYS A 25 -4.01 -15.17 -32.38
CA LYS A 25 -4.47 -13.80 -32.69
C LYS A 25 -4.60 -12.92 -31.44
N ASN A 26 -4.35 -13.48 -30.25
CA ASN A 26 -4.23 -12.81 -28.99
C ASN A 26 -2.96 -13.32 -28.33
N ALA A 27 -1.80 -12.82 -28.74
CA ALA A 27 -0.59 -12.91 -27.94
C ALA A 27 -0.75 -11.90 -26.78
N GLY A 28 -1.46 -12.32 -25.73
CA GLY A 28 -1.33 -11.69 -24.43
C GLY A 28 0.15 -11.73 -24.06
N ASN A 29 0.72 -10.61 -23.77
CA ASN A 29 2.04 -10.32 -23.20
C ASN A 29 3.05 -11.50 -23.27
N ALA A 30 3.54 -11.83 -24.46
CA ALA A 30 4.73 -12.67 -24.56
C ALA A 30 5.88 -11.89 -23.92
N VAL A 31 6.46 -12.43 -22.86
CA VAL A 31 7.72 -11.95 -22.30
C VAL A 31 8.70 -11.80 -23.47
N THR A 32 9.27 -10.62 -23.65
CA THR A 32 10.20 -10.36 -24.76
C THR A 32 11.41 -11.28 -24.66
N ALA A 33 12.01 -11.67 -25.76
CA ALA A 33 13.15 -12.58 -25.79
C ALA A 33 14.37 -12.08 -24.96
N ASP A 34 14.44 -10.78 -24.68
CA ASP A 34 15.47 -10.14 -23.87
C ASP A 34 15.08 -9.95 -22.38
N ALA A 35 13.84 -10.29 -21.98
CA ALA A 35 13.36 -10.06 -20.62
C ALA A 35 14.21 -10.76 -19.56
N ALA A 36 14.64 -11.99 -19.83
CA ALA A 36 15.50 -12.73 -18.92
C ALA A 36 16.85 -12.01 -18.68
N SER A 37 17.43 -11.37 -19.68
CA SER A 37 18.65 -10.59 -19.53
C SER A 37 18.41 -9.28 -18.76
N LYS A 38 17.26 -8.66 -18.94
CA LYS A 38 16.89 -7.41 -18.26
C LYS A 38 16.54 -7.62 -16.78
N THR A 39 16.13 -8.83 -16.40
CA THR A 39 15.79 -9.17 -15.01
C THR A 39 16.91 -9.91 -14.28
N TYR A 40 17.97 -10.30 -14.99
CA TYR A 40 19.09 -11.00 -14.36
C TYR A 40 19.95 -10.07 -13.50
N VAL A 41 20.09 -10.44 -12.24
CA VAL A 41 21.02 -9.82 -11.29
C VAL A 41 22.03 -10.88 -10.85
N ALA A 42 23.31 -10.67 -11.14
CA ALA A 42 24.36 -11.65 -10.84
C ALA A 42 24.46 -11.92 -9.33
N PRO A 43 24.87 -13.13 -8.91
CA PRO A 43 25.17 -13.42 -7.52
C PRO A 43 26.15 -12.41 -6.91
N GLY A 44 25.86 -11.97 -5.68
CA GLY A 44 26.63 -10.95 -4.97
C GLY A 44 26.44 -9.50 -5.47
N LYS A 45 25.52 -9.28 -6.41
CA LYS A 45 25.12 -7.93 -6.84
C LYS A 45 23.78 -7.55 -6.23
N TYR A 46 23.61 -6.26 -6.00
CA TYR A 46 22.33 -5.68 -5.57
C TYR A 46 21.39 -5.50 -6.75
N ASP A 47 20.11 -5.61 -6.49
CA ASP A 47 19.07 -5.12 -7.38
C ASP A 47 19.15 -3.58 -7.51
N GLU A 48 18.50 -3.03 -8.51
CA GLU A 48 18.48 -1.59 -8.76
C GLU A 48 17.54 -0.88 -7.77
N PHE A 49 16.40 -1.52 -7.48
CA PHE A 49 15.42 -1.02 -6.52
C PHE A 49 15.06 -2.11 -5.50
N TYR A 50 14.61 -1.66 -4.34
CA TYR A 50 13.93 -2.47 -3.36
C TYR A 50 12.46 -2.09 -3.33
N ASN A 51 11.60 -3.07 -3.61
CA ASN A 51 10.15 -2.92 -3.62
C ASN A 51 9.57 -3.52 -2.33
N PHE A 52 9.04 -2.66 -1.49
CA PHE A 52 8.35 -3.02 -0.26
C PHE A 52 6.88 -3.23 -0.59
N VAL A 53 6.36 -4.40 -0.29
CA VAL A 53 4.99 -4.80 -0.63
C VAL A 53 4.25 -5.18 0.64
N SER A 54 3.07 -4.60 0.84
CA SER A 54 2.19 -4.99 1.93
C SER A 54 1.70 -6.42 1.73
N GLY A 55 1.63 -7.18 2.83
CA GLY A 55 1.26 -8.59 2.79
C GLY A 55 -0.19 -8.87 3.15
N GLY A 56 -1.03 -7.84 3.34
CA GLY A 56 -2.42 -8.01 3.72
C GLY A 56 -2.56 -8.73 5.06
N PHE A 57 -3.34 -9.79 5.05
CA PHE A 57 -3.66 -10.57 6.26
C PHE A 57 -2.47 -11.26 6.94
N ASN A 58 -1.29 -11.31 6.32
CA ASN A 58 -0.11 -11.88 6.99
C ASN A 58 0.58 -10.88 7.94
N GLY A 59 0.20 -9.60 7.92
CA GLY A 59 0.69 -8.58 8.84
C GLY A 59 2.17 -8.22 8.66
N GLN A 60 2.77 -8.55 7.51
CA GLN A 60 4.19 -8.36 7.22
C GLN A 60 4.40 -7.55 5.95
N ILE A 61 5.59 -6.98 5.83
CA ILE A 61 6.04 -6.35 4.60
C ILE A 61 7.03 -7.29 3.92
N SER A 62 6.81 -7.60 2.66
CA SER A 62 7.74 -8.36 1.83
C SER A 62 8.62 -7.40 1.03
N VAL A 63 9.93 -7.62 1.02
CA VAL A 63 10.89 -6.79 0.28
C VAL A 63 11.41 -7.58 -0.90
N TYR A 64 11.11 -7.11 -2.11
CA TYR A 64 11.57 -7.74 -3.35
C TYR A 64 12.62 -6.86 -4.03
N GLY A 65 13.64 -7.51 -4.57
CA GLY A 65 14.61 -6.84 -5.45
C GLY A 65 14.04 -6.65 -6.86
N LEU A 66 14.24 -5.49 -7.44
CA LEU A 66 13.91 -5.24 -8.85
C LEU A 66 15.18 -4.88 -9.62
N PRO A 67 15.37 -5.45 -10.81
CA PRO A 67 14.39 -6.16 -11.62
C PRO A 67 14.28 -7.67 -11.39
N SER A 68 14.99 -8.26 -10.42
CA SER A 68 15.09 -9.72 -10.32
C SER A 68 13.84 -10.44 -9.76
N GLY A 69 12.94 -9.75 -9.07
CA GLY A 69 11.81 -10.35 -8.36
C GLY A 69 12.20 -11.20 -7.13
N ARG A 70 13.48 -11.17 -6.70
CA ARG A 70 13.94 -11.96 -5.55
C ARG A 70 13.33 -11.45 -4.26
N LEU A 71 12.78 -12.34 -3.45
CA LEU A 71 12.43 -12.01 -2.08
C LEU A 71 13.70 -11.81 -1.26
N LEU A 72 13.88 -10.61 -0.72
CA LEU A 72 15.06 -10.22 0.04
C LEU A 72 14.83 -10.31 1.55
N LYS A 73 13.65 -9.91 2.03
CA LYS A 73 13.34 -9.87 3.45
C LYS A 73 11.84 -9.86 3.70
N LEU A 74 11.46 -10.36 4.88
CA LEU A 74 10.15 -10.13 5.50
C LEU A 74 10.36 -9.25 6.73
N VAL A 75 9.54 -8.20 6.86
CA VAL A 75 9.53 -7.29 8.00
C VAL A 75 8.20 -7.42 8.73
N PRO A 76 8.17 -7.99 9.94
CA PRO A 76 6.94 -8.08 10.71
C PRO A 76 6.54 -6.70 11.25
N VAL A 77 5.28 -6.35 11.08
CA VAL A 77 4.67 -5.12 11.61
C VAL A 77 3.55 -5.47 12.56
N PHE A 78 2.64 -6.30 12.12
CA PHE A 78 1.66 -7.02 12.94
C PHE A 78 2.03 -8.51 12.89
N SER A 79 1.47 -9.32 13.77
CA SER A 79 1.97 -10.68 13.89
C SER A 79 0.87 -11.72 13.68
N VAL A 80 1.02 -12.51 12.63
CA VAL A 80 0.25 -13.73 12.39
C VAL A 80 1.11 -14.96 12.70
N PHE A 81 2.43 -14.83 12.59
CA PHE A 81 3.40 -15.92 12.70
C PHE A 81 4.25 -15.78 13.97
N PRO A 82 3.84 -16.40 15.08
CA PRO A 82 4.55 -16.27 16.36
C PRO A 82 5.95 -16.92 16.36
N GLU A 83 6.25 -17.77 15.40
CA GLU A 83 7.54 -18.46 15.29
C GLU A 83 8.72 -17.52 15.00
N ASN A 84 8.50 -16.31 14.53
CA ASN A 84 9.54 -15.29 14.39
C ASN A 84 9.80 -14.52 15.69
N GLY A 85 8.97 -14.72 16.72
CA GLY A 85 9.07 -14.10 18.03
C GLY A 85 8.48 -12.70 18.14
N TYR A 86 8.27 -11.99 17.04
CA TYR A 86 7.76 -10.63 17.07
C TYR A 86 6.32 -10.58 17.60
N GLY A 87 6.09 -9.67 18.56
CA GLY A 87 4.80 -9.50 19.21
C GLY A 87 4.46 -10.56 20.26
N TYR A 88 5.28 -11.61 20.42
CA TYR A 88 5.08 -12.68 21.40
C TYR A 88 6.23 -12.83 22.41
N SER A 89 7.41 -12.29 22.08
CA SER A 89 8.51 -12.19 23.06
C SER A 89 8.27 -11.03 24.02
N GLU A 90 8.84 -11.10 25.21
CA GLU A 90 8.77 -10.01 26.20
C GLU A 90 9.34 -8.69 25.63
N GLU A 91 10.31 -8.78 24.73
CA GLU A 91 10.97 -7.63 24.10
C GLU A 91 10.02 -6.87 23.15
N THR A 92 9.14 -7.56 22.43
CA THR A 92 8.35 -6.97 21.35
C THR A 92 6.83 -7.02 21.56
N LYS A 93 6.35 -7.81 22.54
CA LYS A 93 4.92 -7.92 22.83
C LYS A 93 4.23 -6.56 23.06
N PRO A 94 4.84 -5.60 23.75
CA PRO A 94 4.21 -4.29 23.95
C PRO A 94 3.96 -3.52 22.66
N MET A 95 4.68 -3.83 21.56
CA MET A 95 4.43 -3.20 20.25
C MET A 95 3.01 -3.39 19.73
N LEU A 96 2.35 -4.46 20.15
CA LEU A 96 1.02 -4.84 19.66
C LEU A 96 -0.11 -4.55 20.66
N ASN A 97 0.17 -3.79 21.70
CA ASN A 97 -0.86 -3.31 22.61
C ASN A 97 -1.70 -2.21 21.95
N THR A 98 -2.98 -2.21 22.30
CA THR A 98 -3.94 -1.15 21.98
C THR A 98 -4.55 -0.63 23.28
N SER A 99 -5.35 0.41 23.21
CA SER A 99 -6.13 0.90 24.36
C SER A 99 -7.12 -0.14 24.89
N GLN A 100 -7.46 -1.16 24.07
CA GLN A 100 -8.36 -2.25 24.42
C GLN A 100 -7.62 -3.54 24.83
N GLY A 101 -6.29 -3.52 24.87
CA GLY A 101 -5.44 -4.65 25.21
C GLY A 101 -4.57 -5.14 24.05
N PHE A 102 -4.06 -6.36 24.19
CA PHE A 102 -3.15 -6.95 23.20
C PHE A 102 -3.90 -7.41 21.94
N VAL A 103 -3.56 -6.82 20.77
CA VAL A 103 -4.13 -7.16 19.45
C VAL A 103 -2.98 -7.44 18.47
N PRO A 104 -2.55 -8.71 18.35
CA PRO A 104 -1.35 -9.06 17.59
C PRO A 104 -1.53 -8.96 16.08
N TRP A 105 -2.74 -9.22 15.58
CA TRP A 105 -3.01 -9.27 14.16
C TRP A 105 -3.59 -7.96 13.62
N ASP A 106 -3.27 -7.67 12.36
CA ASP A 106 -3.98 -6.70 11.54
C ASP A 106 -3.78 -7.01 10.05
N ASP A 107 -4.64 -6.47 9.21
CA ASP A 107 -4.45 -6.43 7.77
C ASP A 107 -3.51 -5.25 7.43
N LEU A 108 -2.27 -5.57 7.08
CA LEU A 108 -1.28 -4.60 6.64
C LEU A 108 -1.55 -4.23 5.19
N HIS A 109 -2.12 -3.07 4.95
CA HIS A 109 -2.79 -2.75 3.70
C HIS A 109 -2.00 -1.80 2.81
N HIS A 110 -1.65 -0.61 3.31
CA HIS A 110 -0.92 0.40 2.57
C HIS A 110 0.43 0.72 3.21
N LEU A 111 1.34 1.22 2.37
CA LEU A 111 2.68 1.61 2.72
C LEU A 111 2.99 2.99 2.14
N GLU A 112 3.83 3.76 2.83
CA GLU A 112 4.34 5.03 2.31
C GLU A 112 5.75 5.29 2.81
N MET A 113 6.65 5.71 1.91
CA MET A 113 8.04 6.02 2.25
C MET A 113 8.19 7.47 2.66
N SER A 114 9.06 7.72 3.66
CA SER A 114 9.42 9.09 4.02
C SER A 114 10.10 9.83 2.87
N GLN A 115 9.83 11.13 2.79
CA GLN A 115 10.36 12.01 1.78
C GLN A 115 11.03 13.25 2.40
N THR A 116 12.07 13.72 1.74
CA THR A 116 12.74 14.98 2.00
C THR A 116 12.89 15.74 0.69
N GLU A 117 12.45 16.98 0.64
CA GLU A 117 12.43 17.81 -0.58
C GLU A 117 11.70 17.14 -1.75
N GLY A 118 10.60 16.44 -1.43
CA GLY A 118 9.77 15.73 -2.40
C GLY A 118 10.42 14.50 -3.03
N LYS A 119 11.45 13.92 -2.39
CA LYS A 119 12.12 12.69 -2.81
C LYS A 119 12.10 11.66 -1.70
N ILE A 120 11.95 10.39 -2.05
CA ILE A 120 12.18 9.30 -1.11
C ILE A 120 13.58 9.42 -0.52
N ASP A 121 13.69 9.42 0.80
CA ASP A 121 14.95 9.64 1.51
C ASP A 121 15.57 8.36 2.10
N GLY A 122 14.84 7.24 2.05
CA GLY A 122 15.30 5.93 2.50
C GLY A 122 15.47 5.82 4.02
N ARG A 123 14.79 6.65 4.81
CA ARG A 123 14.88 6.62 6.28
C ARG A 123 13.79 5.76 6.91
N TRP A 124 12.54 6.01 6.57
CA TRP A 124 11.40 5.36 7.19
C TRP A 124 10.39 4.88 6.16
N LEU A 125 9.69 3.83 6.54
CA LEU A 125 8.52 3.32 5.84
C LEU A 125 7.36 3.28 6.83
N PHE A 126 6.26 3.91 6.47
CA PHE A 126 5.03 3.88 7.26
C PHE A 126 4.10 2.79 6.71
N ALA A 127 3.36 2.15 7.60
CA ALA A 127 2.40 1.10 7.27
C ALA A 127 1.14 1.26 8.10
N ASN A 128 -0.01 0.89 7.54
CA ASN A 128 -1.27 0.93 8.29
C ASN A 128 -1.72 -0.47 8.75
N GLY A 129 -2.48 -0.48 9.83
CA GLY A 129 -3.39 -1.56 10.17
C GLY A 129 -4.79 -1.18 9.69
N ASN A 130 -5.33 -1.95 8.74
CA ASN A 130 -6.60 -1.59 8.09
C ASN A 130 -7.82 -1.85 8.98
N ASN A 131 -7.78 -2.88 9.83
CA ASN A 131 -8.92 -3.25 10.68
C ASN A 131 -8.86 -2.57 12.05
N THR A 132 -7.67 -2.53 12.66
CA THR A 132 -7.44 -1.79 13.90
C THR A 132 -6.70 -0.51 13.55
N PRO A 133 -7.27 0.68 13.78
CA PRO A 133 -6.68 1.93 13.29
C PRO A 133 -5.32 2.20 13.95
N ARG A 134 -4.27 1.71 13.33
CA ARG A 134 -2.87 1.86 13.77
C ARG A 134 -1.97 2.29 12.62
N ILE A 135 -1.00 3.13 12.92
CA ILE A 135 0.10 3.47 12.01
C ILE A 135 1.39 2.94 12.60
N ALA A 136 2.14 2.19 11.81
CA ALA A 136 3.45 1.69 12.16
C ALA A 136 4.53 2.47 11.38
N ARG A 137 5.69 2.66 12.02
CA ARG A 137 6.90 3.16 11.38
C ARG A 137 7.98 2.07 11.42
N VAL A 138 8.49 1.73 10.25
CA VAL A 138 9.63 0.84 10.07
C VAL A 138 10.88 1.68 9.83
N ASP A 139 11.95 1.42 10.58
CA ASP A 139 13.26 2.03 10.35
C ASP A 139 14.00 1.26 9.25
N LEU A 140 14.37 1.94 8.17
CA LEU A 140 15.03 1.31 7.02
C LEU A 140 16.54 1.11 7.22
N THR A 141 17.12 1.55 8.33
CA THR A 141 18.49 1.19 8.70
C THR A 141 18.55 -0.17 9.39
N THR A 142 17.52 -0.52 10.15
CA THR A 142 17.43 -1.79 10.88
C THR A 142 16.45 -2.78 10.28
N PHE A 143 15.54 -2.33 9.43
CA PHE A 143 14.39 -3.09 8.90
C PHE A 143 13.51 -3.67 10.02
N LYS A 144 13.32 -2.89 11.07
CA LYS A 144 12.46 -3.24 12.20
C LYS A 144 11.34 -2.23 12.35
N THR A 145 10.21 -2.71 12.84
CA THR A 145 9.12 -1.87 13.30
C THR A 145 9.56 -1.16 14.57
N ALA A 146 9.75 0.15 14.46
CA ALA A 146 10.28 0.99 15.53
C ALA A 146 9.18 1.64 16.38
N GLU A 147 7.98 1.83 15.80
CA GLU A 147 6.91 2.55 16.47
C GLU A 147 5.55 2.12 15.92
N ILE A 148 4.54 2.02 16.78
CA ILE A 148 3.13 1.81 16.40
C ILE A 148 2.26 2.75 17.22
N LEU A 149 1.48 3.57 16.54
CA LEU A 149 0.54 4.53 17.11
C LEU A 149 -0.89 4.12 16.78
N GLU A 150 -1.73 3.93 17.79
CA GLU A 150 -3.18 3.72 17.64
C GLU A 150 -3.87 5.07 17.38
N LEU A 151 -4.92 5.08 16.56
CA LEU A 151 -5.67 6.29 16.22
C LEU A 151 -7.06 6.27 16.86
N PRO A 152 -7.35 7.19 17.79
CA PRO A 152 -8.68 7.32 18.36
C PRO A 152 -9.67 7.91 17.34
N ASN A 153 -10.98 7.81 17.62
CA ASN A 153 -12.05 8.35 16.77
C ASN A 153 -12.04 7.81 15.34
N SER A 154 -11.59 6.58 15.14
CA SER A 154 -11.43 5.95 13.85
C SER A 154 -11.95 4.51 13.87
N ALA A 155 -12.58 4.06 12.80
CA ALA A 155 -13.01 2.68 12.60
C ALA A 155 -12.40 2.14 11.30
N GLY A 156 -11.34 1.36 11.45
CA GLY A 156 -10.47 1.00 10.35
C GLY A 156 -9.63 2.18 9.86
N ASN A 157 -8.69 1.92 8.98
CA ASN A 157 -7.68 2.90 8.59
C ASN A 157 -7.19 2.67 7.16
N HIS A 158 -8.12 2.66 6.20
CA HIS A 158 -7.80 2.34 4.82
C HIS A 158 -7.06 3.49 4.11
N SER A 159 -7.54 4.73 4.26
CA SER A 159 -6.94 5.93 3.66
C SER A 159 -5.73 6.41 4.46
N SER A 160 -4.67 5.63 4.48
CA SER A 160 -3.44 5.84 5.25
C SER A 160 -2.35 4.85 4.80
N PRO A 161 -1.09 5.02 5.16
CA PRO A 161 -0.45 6.09 5.93
C PRO A 161 0.23 7.12 5.01
N PHE A 162 -0.51 7.81 4.19
CA PHE A 162 0.06 8.73 3.20
C PHE A 162 0.64 9.98 3.86
N ILE A 163 1.66 10.58 3.24
CA ILE A 163 2.43 11.67 3.83
C ILE A 163 2.22 13.00 3.13
N THR A 164 2.48 14.09 3.82
CA THR A 164 2.80 15.37 3.20
C THR A 164 4.17 15.32 2.52
N GLU A 165 4.39 16.14 1.50
CA GLU A 165 5.55 16.06 0.57
C GLU A 165 6.93 15.96 1.26
N ASN A 166 7.08 16.52 2.48
CA ASN A 166 8.35 16.47 3.24
C ASN A 166 8.22 15.69 4.54
N THR A 167 7.23 14.80 4.63
CA THR A 167 6.98 14.00 5.83
C THR A 167 6.77 14.87 7.08
N GLU A 168 6.16 16.06 6.92
CA GLU A 168 5.76 16.86 8.09
C GLU A 168 4.71 16.10 8.90
N TYR A 169 3.80 15.44 8.18
CA TYR A 169 2.72 14.61 8.73
C TYR A 169 2.59 13.30 7.96
N VAL A 170 2.30 12.24 8.70
CA VAL A 170 1.59 11.06 8.21
C VAL A 170 0.11 11.33 8.42
N VAL A 171 -0.68 11.15 7.38
CA VAL A 171 -2.11 11.46 7.38
C VAL A 171 -2.93 10.17 7.26
N ALA A 172 -3.97 10.07 8.07
CA ALA A 172 -4.79 8.87 8.12
C ALA A 172 -6.28 9.21 8.23
N GLY A 173 -7.03 8.86 7.22
CA GLY A 173 -8.49 8.95 7.19
C GLY A 173 -9.15 7.66 7.68
N THR A 174 -10.19 7.78 8.50
CA THR A 174 -10.95 6.62 8.95
C THR A 174 -11.58 5.86 7.78
N ARG A 175 -11.60 4.52 7.83
CA ARG A 175 -12.30 3.72 6.81
C ARG A 175 -13.80 3.94 6.88
N PHE A 176 -14.35 3.88 8.09
CA PHE A 176 -15.77 4.07 8.35
C PHE A 176 -15.98 5.17 9.37
N ALA A 177 -17.08 5.91 9.22
CA ALA A 177 -17.48 6.88 10.24
C ALA A 177 -17.80 6.18 11.55
N VAL A 178 -17.42 6.80 12.67
CA VAL A 178 -17.66 6.26 14.01
C VAL A 178 -18.87 6.92 14.68
N PRO A 179 -19.62 6.19 15.52
CA PRO A 179 -20.66 6.79 16.34
C PRO A 179 -20.03 7.73 17.38
N MET A 180 -20.63 8.90 17.51
CA MET A 180 -20.31 9.87 18.56
C MET A 180 -21.37 9.79 19.66
N ASP A 181 -21.00 10.16 20.87
CA ASP A 181 -21.91 10.17 22.03
C ASP A 181 -22.46 8.77 22.40
N ASN A 182 -21.56 7.79 22.36
CA ASN A 182 -21.88 6.42 22.71
C ASN A 182 -21.59 6.14 24.19
N ASP A 183 -22.37 6.80 25.08
CA ASP A 183 -22.14 6.66 26.53
C ASP A 183 -22.54 5.27 27.08
N ASN A 184 -23.41 4.51 26.41
CA ASN A 184 -23.91 3.25 26.96
C ASN A 184 -24.50 2.23 25.96
N GLY A 185 -24.10 2.19 24.71
CA GLY A 185 -24.62 1.14 23.85
C GLY A 185 -24.63 1.42 22.36
N ASP A 186 -25.34 0.62 21.64
CA ASP A 186 -25.42 0.66 20.18
C ASP A 186 -26.08 1.95 19.69
N VAL A 187 -25.38 2.66 18.80
CA VAL A 187 -25.96 3.80 18.08
C VAL A 187 -26.62 3.28 16.81
N PRO A 188 -27.95 3.45 16.64
CA PRO A 188 -28.63 2.92 15.47
C PRO A 188 -28.12 3.52 14.16
N ILE A 189 -27.86 2.68 13.17
CA ILE A 189 -27.32 3.09 11.86
C ILE A 189 -28.26 4.07 11.11
N ASN A 190 -29.56 4.03 11.36
CA ASN A 190 -30.50 4.99 10.77
C ASN A 190 -30.31 6.42 11.28
N THR A 191 -29.51 6.63 12.34
CA THR A 191 -29.09 7.93 12.84
C THR A 191 -27.74 8.40 12.26
N TYR A 192 -27.21 7.70 11.27
CA TYR A 192 -25.87 7.87 10.71
C TYR A 192 -25.51 9.33 10.42
N ARG A 193 -26.35 10.06 9.72
CA ARG A 193 -26.10 11.47 9.37
C ARG A 193 -25.93 12.39 10.57
N LYS A 194 -26.55 12.06 11.69
CA LYS A 194 -26.55 12.89 12.91
C LYS A 194 -25.46 12.46 13.88
N ASN A 195 -25.40 11.17 14.17
CA ASN A 195 -24.65 10.64 15.30
C ASN A 195 -23.30 10.01 14.92
N PHE A 196 -23.00 9.89 13.62
CA PHE A 196 -21.70 9.38 13.18
C PHE A 196 -20.82 10.52 12.64
N LYS A 197 -19.51 10.38 12.77
CA LYS A 197 -18.51 11.33 12.27
C LYS A 197 -17.34 10.57 11.69
N ALA A 198 -16.74 11.16 10.66
CA ALA A 198 -15.44 10.75 10.16
C ALA A 198 -14.33 11.58 10.81
N SER A 199 -13.13 11.06 10.80
CA SER A 199 -11.94 11.76 11.26
C SER A 199 -10.77 11.56 10.30
N VAL A 200 -9.94 12.60 10.19
CA VAL A 200 -8.63 12.53 9.57
C VAL A 200 -7.60 12.89 10.63
N SER A 201 -6.67 11.98 10.89
CA SER A 201 -5.59 12.16 11.86
C SER A 201 -4.36 12.73 11.17
N PHE A 202 -3.76 13.74 11.77
CA PHE A 202 -2.49 14.34 11.36
C PHE A 202 -1.43 13.98 12.40
N ILE A 203 -0.52 13.11 12.02
CA ILE A 203 0.53 12.56 12.86
C ILE A 203 1.84 13.24 12.47
N SER A 204 2.33 14.13 13.31
CA SER A 204 3.62 14.80 13.07
C SER A 204 4.77 13.83 13.21
N VAL A 205 5.79 14.00 12.37
CA VAL A 205 7.00 13.18 12.36
C VAL A 205 8.19 14.05 12.68
N ASP A 206 8.93 13.70 13.74
CA ASP A 206 10.18 14.40 14.07
C ASP A 206 11.24 14.17 12.98
N LYS A 207 11.77 15.24 12.44
CA LYS A 207 12.68 15.18 11.29
C LYS A 207 14.00 14.43 11.53
N ASN A 208 14.41 14.28 12.79
CA ASN A 208 15.68 13.65 13.14
C ASN A 208 15.49 12.19 13.57
N SER A 209 14.55 11.96 14.49
CA SER A 209 14.31 10.64 15.09
C SER A 209 13.25 9.83 14.35
N GLY A 210 12.36 10.48 13.61
CA GLY A 210 11.20 9.84 12.99
C GLY A 210 10.06 9.59 13.97
N ASN A 211 10.18 9.96 15.23
CA ASN A 211 9.14 9.72 16.24
C ASN A 211 7.83 10.38 15.83
N MET A 212 6.77 9.62 15.97
CA MET A 212 5.41 10.00 15.61
C MET A 212 4.69 10.61 16.81
N ASN A 213 3.84 11.61 16.55
CA ASN A 213 2.95 12.16 17.57
C ASN A 213 1.63 12.56 16.91
N LEU A 214 0.49 12.14 17.47
CA LEU A 214 -0.83 12.56 17.02
C LEU A 214 -1.04 14.04 17.35
N ALA A 215 -0.77 14.91 16.38
CA ALA A 215 -0.78 16.36 16.57
C ALA A 215 -2.19 16.91 16.71
N PHE A 216 -3.09 16.51 15.82
CA PHE A 216 -4.51 16.87 15.84
C PHE A 216 -5.33 15.98 14.90
N GLN A 217 -6.64 16.04 15.07
CA GLN A 217 -7.61 15.41 14.17
C GLN A 217 -8.54 16.45 13.56
N LEU A 218 -8.90 16.25 12.30
CA LEU A 218 -9.99 16.96 11.64
C LEU A 218 -11.25 16.10 11.72
N ARG A 219 -12.29 16.62 12.37
CA ARG A 219 -13.61 15.99 12.40
C ARG A 219 -14.43 16.42 11.19
N LEU A 220 -15.06 15.46 10.55
CA LEU A 220 -15.83 15.61 9.33
C LEU A 220 -17.25 15.04 9.51
N PRO A 221 -18.22 15.44 8.66
CA PRO A 221 -19.48 14.72 8.58
C PRO A 221 -19.23 13.23 8.30
N PRO A 222 -20.25 12.38 8.54
CA PRO A 222 -20.09 10.94 8.32
C PRO A 222 -19.85 10.65 6.83
N ILE A 223 -18.64 10.21 6.52
CA ILE A 223 -18.20 9.81 5.19
C ILE A 223 -17.07 8.78 5.34
N ASP A 224 -16.92 7.92 4.36
CA ASP A 224 -15.94 6.85 4.34
C ASP A 224 -14.79 7.24 3.43
N PHE A 225 -13.55 7.03 3.87
CA PHE A 225 -12.36 7.30 3.07
C PHE A 225 -11.81 6.02 2.45
N ASP A 226 -11.43 6.09 1.18
CA ASP A 226 -10.81 4.95 0.50
C ASP A 226 -9.30 5.16 0.31
N LEU A 227 -8.87 6.18 -0.39
CA LEU A 227 -7.46 6.50 -0.58
C LEU A 227 -7.21 7.99 -0.35
N SER A 228 -5.94 8.35 -0.15
CA SER A 228 -5.53 9.75 -0.08
C SER A 228 -4.11 9.96 -0.57
N HIS A 229 -3.80 11.18 -1.01
CA HIS A 229 -2.44 11.59 -1.30
C HIS A 229 -2.20 13.04 -0.90
N GLY A 230 -0.98 13.32 -0.44
CA GLY A 230 -0.49 14.68 -0.21
C GLY A 230 -0.34 15.44 -1.51
N GLY A 231 -0.65 16.73 -1.50
CA GLY A 231 -0.30 17.65 -2.56
C GLY A 231 1.23 17.75 -2.72
N LYS A 232 1.67 18.06 -3.93
CA LYS A 232 3.08 18.17 -4.28
C LYS A 232 3.35 19.55 -4.88
N ALA A 233 4.57 20.02 -4.77
CA ALA A 233 4.97 21.30 -5.40
C ALA A 233 3.92 22.41 -5.18
N LYS A 234 3.17 22.81 -6.22
CA LYS A 234 2.19 23.90 -6.14
C LYS A 234 0.99 23.60 -5.23
N SER A 235 0.62 22.34 -5.03
CA SER A 235 -0.45 21.93 -4.12
C SER A 235 0.04 21.40 -2.76
N HIS A 236 1.33 21.60 -2.44
CA HIS A 236 1.98 21.10 -1.22
C HIS A 236 1.15 21.28 0.05
N ASP A 237 0.52 22.42 0.25
CA ASP A 237 -0.26 22.75 1.46
C ASP A 237 -1.61 22.01 1.55
N TRP A 238 -1.91 21.16 0.59
CA TRP A 238 -3.18 20.46 0.46
C TRP A 238 -3.02 18.94 0.56
N PHE A 239 -4.11 18.30 0.93
CA PHE A 239 -4.25 16.85 0.96
C PHE A 239 -5.58 16.46 0.31
N PHE A 240 -5.58 15.36 -0.47
CA PHE A 240 -6.76 14.94 -1.22
C PHE A 240 -7.16 13.54 -0.82
N PHE A 241 -8.48 13.30 -0.70
CA PHE A 241 -9.04 12.02 -0.29
C PHE A 241 -10.16 11.62 -1.24
N SER A 242 -10.13 10.39 -1.71
CA SER A 242 -11.33 9.80 -2.31
C SER A 242 -12.27 9.35 -1.21
N CYS A 243 -13.54 9.67 -1.34
CA CYS A 243 -14.51 9.37 -0.30
C CYS A 243 -15.91 9.15 -0.86
N TYR A 244 -16.67 8.35 -0.13
CA TYR A 244 -18.05 8.01 -0.41
C TYR A 244 -18.79 7.75 0.89
N ASN A 245 -20.05 7.30 0.80
CA ASN A 245 -20.87 7.13 1.98
C ASN A 245 -21.86 5.96 1.81
N THR A 246 -21.34 4.75 1.89
CA THR A 246 -22.10 3.51 1.70
C THR A 246 -23.03 3.17 2.86
N GLU A 247 -22.73 3.62 4.07
CA GLU A 247 -23.59 3.37 5.24
C GLU A 247 -24.95 4.06 5.15
N GLN A 248 -25.09 5.08 4.32
CA GLN A 248 -26.41 5.66 4.04
C GLN A 248 -27.35 4.69 3.30
N ALA A 249 -26.79 3.64 2.71
CA ALA A 249 -27.52 2.59 2.03
C ALA A 249 -27.18 1.21 2.60
N ASN A 250 -27.09 1.12 3.91
CA ASN A 250 -26.64 -0.02 4.72
C ASN A 250 -27.36 -1.35 4.49
N THR A 251 -28.50 -1.34 3.81
CA THR A 251 -29.24 -2.57 3.43
C THR A 251 -28.86 -3.10 2.04
N LEU A 252 -27.96 -2.45 1.34
CA LEU A 252 -27.58 -2.77 -0.04
C LEU A 252 -26.15 -3.29 -0.11
N LEU A 253 -25.87 -4.11 -1.12
CA LEU A 253 -24.50 -4.43 -1.49
C LEU A 253 -23.78 -3.16 -2.00
N GLU A 254 -22.45 -3.11 -1.88
CA GLU A 254 -21.63 -1.93 -2.25
C GLU A 254 -21.97 -1.39 -3.66
N VAL A 255 -22.05 -2.26 -4.65
CA VAL A 255 -22.38 -1.87 -6.02
C VAL A 255 -23.76 -1.20 -6.16
N ASN A 256 -24.72 -1.56 -5.31
CA ASN A 256 -26.04 -0.96 -5.29
C ASN A 256 -26.09 0.27 -4.39
N ALA A 257 -25.31 0.27 -3.34
CA ALA A 257 -25.22 1.39 -2.39
C ALA A 257 -24.70 2.65 -3.08
N SER A 258 -23.70 2.52 -3.97
CA SER A 258 -23.10 3.64 -4.70
C SER A 258 -24.07 4.42 -5.61
N GLN A 259 -25.29 3.94 -5.82
CA GLN A 259 -26.34 4.73 -6.46
C GLN A 259 -26.89 5.87 -5.56
N ARG A 260 -26.68 5.76 -4.25
CA ARG A 260 -27.17 6.71 -3.24
C ARG A 260 -26.04 7.40 -2.50
N ASP A 261 -24.81 6.97 -2.73
CA ASP A 261 -23.61 7.52 -2.11
C ASP A 261 -23.38 8.98 -2.53
N LYS A 262 -22.59 9.63 -1.71
CA LYS A 262 -21.98 10.92 -2.02
C LYS A 262 -20.53 10.67 -2.37
N ASP A 263 -20.28 10.54 -3.68
CA ASP A 263 -18.97 10.26 -4.27
C ASP A 263 -18.21 11.55 -4.48
N PHE A 264 -17.11 11.74 -3.74
CA PHE A 264 -16.34 12.97 -3.77
C PHE A 264 -14.82 12.71 -3.77
N ILE A 265 -14.08 13.69 -4.24
CA ILE A 265 -12.73 14.01 -3.77
C ILE A 265 -12.91 15.09 -2.69
N LEU A 266 -12.37 14.87 -1.50
CA LEU A 266 -12.25 15.88 -0.46
C LEU A 266 -10.87 16.53 -0.56
N ALA A 267 -10.83 17.84 -0.76
CA ALA A 267 -9.62 18.64 -0.71
C ALA A 267 -9.51 19.32 0.66
N VAL A 268 -8.39 19.13 1.34
CA VAL A 268 -8.11 19.65 2.68
C VAL A 268 -6.86 20.52 2.65
N ASN A 269 -6.97 21.78 3.04
CA ASN A 269 -5.80 22.62 3.27
C ASN A 269 -5.22 22.33 4.65
N TRP A 270 -4.27 21.36 4.71
CA TRP A 270 -3.68 20.91 5.95
C TRP A 270 -2.83 22.00 6.62
N LYS A 271 -2.23 22.90 5.83
CA LYS A 271 -1.39 23.96 6.36
C LYS A 271 -2.19 24.97 7.17
N LYS A 272 -3.36 25.37 6.68
CA LYS A 272 -4.29 26.19 7.46
C LYS A 272 -4.80 25.50 8.72
N LEU A 273 -5.08 24.19 8.63
CA LEU A 273 -5.47 23.42 9.82
C LEU A 273 -4.37 23.40 10.87
N GLU A 274 -3.12 23.20 10.46
CA GLU A 274 -1.95 23.29 11.34
C GLU A 274 -1.88 24.65 12.02
N GLU A 275 -2.07 25.74 11.27
CA GLU A 275 -2.10 27.10 11.81
C GLU A 275 -3.23 27.28 12.84
N TYR A 276 -4.42 26.78 12.56
CA TYR A 276 -5.55 26.86 13.49
C TYR A 276 -5.31 26.02 14.75
N ALA A 277 -4.71 24.84 14.62
CA ALA A 277 -4.31 24.03 15.76
C ALA A 277 -3.28 24.76 16.64
N LYS A 278 -2.25 25.37 16.06
CA LYS A 278 -1.24 26.19 16.73
C LYS A 278 -1.81 27.44 17.43
N GLN A 279 -2.89 28.00 16.88
CA GLN A 279 -3.64 29.11 17.49
C GLN A 279 -4.58 28.67 18.62
N GLY A 280 -4.62 27.38 18.95
CA GLY A 280 -5.48 26.85 19.99
C GLY A 280 -6.96 26.79 19.65
N LYS A 281 -7.32 26.82 18.36
CA LYS A 281 -8.73 26.74 17.90
C LYS A 281 -9.33 25.32 17.98
N GLY A 282 -8.49 24.30 18.14
CA GLY A 282 -8.95 22.94 18.38
C GLY A 282 -9.48 22.74 19.80
N LYS A 283 -10.38 21.78 19.95
CA LYS A 283 -10.89 21.35 21.25
C LYS A 283 -10.13 20.10 21.69
N LYS A 284 -9.77 20.04 22.96
CA LYS A 284 -9.20 18.83 23.54
C LYS A 284 -10.31 17.87 23.93
N GLU A 285 -10.19 16.65 23.48
CA GLU A 285 -11.15 15.58 23.77
C GLU A 285 -10.46 14.45 24.53
N ALA A 286 -11.11 13.99 25.59
CA ALA A 286 -10.63 12.85 26.38
C ALA A 286 -10.86 11.56 25.56
N VAL A 287 -9.78 10.89 25.22
CA VAL A 287 -9.76 9.61 24.50
C VAL A 287 -8.60 8.78 24.98
N GLN A 288 -8.63 7.47 24.73
CA GLN A 288 -7.49 6.59 25.02
C GLN A 288 -6.98 5.96 23.74
N TYR A 289 -5.67 5.97 23.56
CA TYR A 289 -5.01 5.29 22.46
C TYR A 289 -3.59 4.89 22.83
N ALA A 290 -3.12 3.77 22.30
CA ALA A 290 -1.79 3.26 22.60
C ALA A 290 -0.72 3.93 21.71
N HIS A 291 0.43 4.19 22.31
CA HIS A 291 1.64 4.62 21.64
C HIS A 291 2.78 3.69 22.05
N ASN A 292 3.24 2.88 21.11
CA ASN A 292 4.19 1.81 21.34
C ASN A 292 5.51 2.11 20.62
N VAL A 293 6.62 2.02 21.34
CA VAL A 293 7.95 2.36 20.82
C VAL A 293 8.93 1.25 21.17
N TYR A 294 9.70 0.81 20.17
CA TYR A 294 10.83 -0.11 20.36
C TYR A 294 12.14 0.68 20.47
N ASP A 295 12.88 0.44 21.54
CA ASP A 295 14.19 1.07 21.77
C ASP A 295 15.30 0.07 21.39
N GLU A 296 16.08 0.41 20.36
CA GLU A 296 17.21 -0.39 19.90
C GLU A 296 18.36 -0.48 20.92
N ASN A 297 18.48 0.47 21.85
CA ASN A 297 19.55 0.45 22.86
C ASN A 297 19.24 -0.53 23.98
N THR A 298 17.99 -0.60 24.41
CA THR A 298 17.54 -1.51 25.46
C THR A 298 17.03 -2.84 24.91
N HIS A 299 16.84 -2.95 23.59
CA HIS A 299 16.21 -4.08 22.91
C HIS A 299 14.84 -4.45 23.48
N SER A 300 14.05 -3.44 23.83
CA SER A 300 12.73 -3.66 24.44
C SER A 300 11.71 -2.63 23.95
N ALA A 301 10.46 -3.06 23.88
CA ALA A 301 9.33 -2.19 23.57
C ALA A 301 8.68 -1.66 24.84
N THR A 302 8.16 -0.44 24.74
CA THR A 302 7.30 0.18 25.74
C THR A 302 5.94 0.51 25.12
N SER A 303 4.89 0.49 25.92
CA SER A 303 3.54 0.86 25.51
C SER A 303 2.99 1.89 26.49
N THR A 304 2.58 3.04 25.97
CA THR A 304 2.00 4.14 26.73
C THR A 304 0.56 4.34 26.29
N ILE A 305 -0.36 4.64 27.21
CA ILE A 305 -1.73 5.03 26.89
C ILE A 305 -1.85 6.54 26.98
N GLU A 306 -2.01 7.16 25.83
CA GLU A 306 -2.33 8.57 25.69
C GLU A 306 -3.81 8.80 26.02
N LYS A 307 -4.16 10.00 26.52
CA LYS A 307 -5.49 10.24 27.10
C LYS A 307 -6.24 11.42 26.49
N GLU A 308 -5.65 12.08 25.51
CA GLU A 308 -6.21 13.30 24.96
C GLU A 308 -5.82 13.49 23.50
N VAL A 309 -6.72 14.05 22.71
CA VAL A 309 -6.45 14.49 21.34
C VAL A 309 -7.02 15.88 21.09
N THR A 310 -6.33 16.69 20.29
CA THR A 310 -6.84 17.97 19.79
C THR A 310 -7.69 17.73 18.53
N VAL A 311 -8.94 18.16 18.53
CA VAL A 311 -9.89 18.00 17.43
C VAL A 311 -10.33 19.35 16.88
N LEU A 312 -10.22 19.54 15.57
CA LEU A 312 -10.81 20.66 14.82
C LEU A 312 -12.03 20.14 14.06
N ASP A 313 -13.18 20.77 14.21
CA ASP A 313 -14.39 20.36 13.47
C ASP A 313 -14.47 21.15 12.17
N ALA A 314 -14.53 20.47 11.02
CA ALA A 314 -14.52 21.10 9.71
C ALA A 314 -15.63 22.14 9.48
N LYS A 315 -16.77 21.97 10.17
CA LYS A 315 -17.89 22.93 10.07
C LYS A 315 -17.58 24.31 10.68
N ASP A 316 -16.57 24.38 11.57
CA ASP A 316 -16.16 25.62 12.23
C ASP A 316 -15.16 26.43 11.36
N PHE A 317 -14.69 25.85 10.23
CA PHE A 317 -13.68 26.42 9.34
C PHE A 317 -14.09 26.26 7.88
N ASN A 318 -14.68 27.26 7.29
CA ASN A 318 -15.23 27.22 5.93
C ASN A 318 -14.19 27.40 4.80
N ASP A 319 -12.91 27.50 5.13
CA ASP A 319 -11.81 27.75 4.20
C ASP A 319 -10.74 26.65 4.19
N VAL A 320 -11.00 25.51 4.84
CA VAL A 320 -10.03 24.41 4.94
C VAL A 320 -10.44 23.16 4.17
N CYS A 321 -11.75 22.92 3.95
CA CYS A 321 -12.27 21.71 3.35
C CYS A 321 -13.26 22.01 2.22
N PHE A 322 -13.12 21.25 1.11
CA PHE A 322 -14.01 21.38 -0.05
C PHE A 322 -14.24 20.00 -0.66
N PHE A 323 -15.49 19.69 -0.97
CA PHE A 323 -15.83 18.49 -1.74
C PHE A 323 -15.87 18.80 -3.24
N ILE A 324 -15.40 17.88 -4.05
CA ILE A 324 -15.47 17.90 -5.51
C ILE A 324 -16.18 16.62 -5.93
N PRO A 325 -17.32 16.66 -6.64
CA PRO A 325 -17.98 15.45 -7.12
C PRO A 325 -17.01 14.58 -7.92
N CYS A 326 -17.12 13.27 -7.77
CA CYS A 326 -16.30 12.28 -8.47
C CYS A 326 -17.19 11.18 -9.05
N PRO A 327 -16.78 10.49 -10.12
CA PRO A 327 -17.49 9.32 -10.64
C PRO A 327 -17.66 8.23 -9.58
N LYS A 328 -18.71 7.42 -9.75
CA LYS A 328 -19.18 6.45 -8.75
C LYS A 328 -18.13 5.53 -8.20
N SER A 329 -18.18 5.35 -6.88
CA SER A 329 -17.28 4.55 -6.08
C SER A 329 -15.82 4.98 -6.27
N PRO A 330 -15.47 6.23 -5.91
CA PRO A 330 -14.12 6.73 -6.05
C PRO A 330 -13.17 5.91 -5.17
N HIS A 331 -11.99 5.61 -5.72
CA HIS A 331 -10.96 4.84 -5.02
C HIS A 331 -9.61 5.57 -5.04
N GLY A 332 -9.03 5.84 -6.21
CA GLY A 332 -7.82 6.65 -6.32
C GLY A 332 -8.08 8.16 -6.26
N CYS A 333 -7.12 8.90 -5.73
CA CYS A 333 -7.01 10.34 -5.85
C CYS A 333 -5.53 10.73 -5.86
N ASP A 334 -4.89 10.46 -7.00
CA ASP A 334 -3.44 10.51 -7.14
C ASP A 334 -3.00 11.90 -7.64
N VAL A 335 -1.94 12.45 -7.05
CA VAL A 335 -1.46 13.80 -7.37
C VAL A 335 -0.21 13.71 -8.25
N ASP A 336 -0.20 14.41 -9.36
CA ASP A 336 0.94 14.41 -10.28
C ASP A 336 2.19 15.07 -9.68
N PRO A 337 3.39 14.82 -10.23
CA PRO A 337 4.64 15.37 -9.69
C PRO A 337 4.71 16.90 -9.65
N THR A 338 3.91 17.60 -10.46
CA THR A 338 3.86 19.08 -10.47
C THR A 338 2.89 19.64 -9.43
N GLY A 339 2.02 18.79 -8.89
CA GLY A 339 0.95 19.17 -7.99
C GLY A 339 -0.21 19.90 -8.67
N GLU A 340 -0.21 19.95 -10.01
CA GLU A 340 -1.28 20.58 -10.79
C GLU A 340 -2.46 19.68 -11.04
N TYR A 341 -2.19 18.37 -11.30
CA TYR A 341 -3.23 17.44 -11.70
C TYR A 341 -3.56 16.47 -10.59
N ILE A 342 -4.82 16.41 -10.21
CA ILE A 342 -5.37 15.44 -9.27
C ILE A 342 -6.21 14.46 -10.07
N VAL A 343 -5.78 13.20 -10.10
CA VAL A 343 -6.41 12.14 -10.87
C VAL A 343 -7.39 11.40 -9.97
N GLY A 344 -8.68 11.59 -10.22
CA GLY A 344 -9.71 10.80 -9.55
C GLY A 344 -9.94 9.47 -10.25
N SER A 345 -10.53 8.51 -9.56
CA SER A 345 -10.96 7.25 -10.16
C SER A 345 -12.25 6.77 -9.53
N GLY A 346 -13.08 6.09 -10.30
CA GLY A 346 -14.30 5.48 -9.80
C GLY A 346 -14.41 4.04 -10.27
N LYS A 347 -14.46 3.07 -9.34
CA LYS A 347 -14.53 1.63 -9.65
C LYS A 347 -15.67 1.28 -10.61
N LEU A 348 -16.75 2.04 -10.60
CA LEU A 348 -17.95 1.80 -11.41
C LEU A 348 -18.07 2.78 -12.61
N ALA A 349 -17.00 3.47 -12.96
CA ALA A 349 -16.93 4.39 -14.08
C ALA A 349 -16.03 3.86 -15.20
N ALA A 350 -16.28 4.31 -16.42
CA ALA A 350 -15.46 4.00 -17.60
C ALA A 350 -14.73 5.25 -18.11
N LEU A 351 -14.31 6.10 -17.20
CA LEU A 351 -13.54 7.32 -17.47
C LEU A 351 -12.64 7.63 -16.26
N ILE A 352 -11.60 8.41 -16.49
CA ILE A 352 -10.71 8.91 -15.44
C ILE A 352 -10.81 10.42 -15.43
N PRO A 353 -11.42 11.05 -14.41
CA PRO A 353 -11.43 12.51 -14.29
C PRO A 353 -10.06 13.01 -13.83
N VAL A 354 -9.62 14.09 -14.42
CA VAL A 354 -8.41 14.81 -14.02
C VAL A 354 -8.84 16.23 -13.62
N PHE A 355 -8.60 16.59 -12.38
CA PHE A 355 -8.88 17.93 -11.85
C PHE A 355 -7.62 18.78 -11.91
N SER A 356 -7.80 20.09 -12.10
CA SER A 356 -6.70 21.06 -12.08
C SER A 356 -6.67 21.77 -10.73
N PHE A 357 -5.52 21.81 -10.09
CA PHE A 357 -5.37 22.52 -8.83
C PHE A 357 -5.63 24.04 -8.99
N ASP A 358 -5.15 24.66 -10.07
CA ASP A 358 -5.43 26.07 -10.36
C ASP A 358 -6.94 26.31 -10.49
N LYS A 359 -7.65 25.43 -11.20
CA LYS A 359 -9.12 25.54 -11.33
C LYS A 359 -9.84 25.34 -10.00
N ILE A 360 -9.36 24.41 -9.16
CA ILE A 360 -9.89 24.22 -7.80
C ILE A 360 -9.72 25.52 -6.99
N GLN A 361 -8.53 26.12 -7.00
CA GLN A 361 -8.28 27.39 -6.29
C GLN A 361 -9.14 28.52 -6.83
N GLN A 362 -9.27 28.62 -8.14
CA GLN A 362 -10.13 29.63 -8.78
C GLN A 362 -11.60 29.43 -8.43
N ALA A 363 -12.07 28.17 -8.44
CA ALA A 363 -13.44 27.82 -8.06
C ALA A 363 -13.75 28.16 -6.60
N ILE A 364 -12.78 27.97 -5.70
CA ILE A 364 -12.88 28.38 -4.29
C ILE A 364 -12.97 29.89 -4.18
N ALA A 365 -12.09 30.65 -4.85
CA ALA A 365 -12.05 32.10 -4.84
C ALA A 365 -13.35 32.71 -5.39
N ASP A 366 -13.84 32.18 -6.49
CA ASP A 366 -15.08 32.63 -7.17
C ASP A 366 -16.36 32.07 -6.54
N LYS A 367 -16.24 31.23 -5.51
CA LYS A 367 -17.37 30.55 -4.85
C LYS A 367 -18.24 29.75 -5.83
N LYS A 368 -17.62 29.06 -6.79
CA LYS A 368 -18.29 28.16 -7.74
C LYS A 368 -18.76 26.87 -7.05
N PHE A 369 -19.76 27.01 -6.19
CA PHE A 369 -20.30 25.92 -5.39
C PHE A 369 -21.70 25.53 -5.87
N ILE A 370 -21.97 24.22 -5.94
CA ILE A 370 -23.30 23.67 -6.26
C ILE A 370 -24.13 23.40 -5.02
N GLY A 371 -23.63 23.75 -3.85
CA GLY A 371 -24.26 23.55 -2.55
C GLY A 371 -23.25 23.22 -1.47
N ASN A 372 -23.70 22.49 -0.45
CA ASN A 372 -22.83 21.98 0.60
C ASN A 372 -23.23 20.57 1.03
N TYR A 373 -22.30 19.84 1.60
CA TYR A 373 -22.55 18.58 2.31
C TYR A 373 -22.25 18.77 3.80
N SER A 374 -23.29 18.78 4.60
CA SER A 374 -23.21 19.00 6.06
C SER A 374 -22.39 20.25 6.47
N GLY A 375 -22.56 21.34 5.72
CA GLY A 375 -21.88 22.62 5.97
C GLY A 375 -20.59 22.84 5.19
N ILE A 376 -20.00 21.81 4.60
CA ILE A 376 -18.77 21.90 3.81
C ILE A 376 -19.15 22.20 2.34
N PRO A 377 -18.57 23.23 1.69
CA PRO A 377 -18.88 23.58 0.31
C PRO A 377 -18.58 22.44 -0.67
N VAL A 378 -19.44 22.28 -1.67
CA VAL A 378 -19.26 21.36 -2.80
C VAL A 378 -18.96 22.18 -4.04
N ILE A 379 -17.75 22.07 -4.57
CA ILE A 379 -17.29 22.74 -5.79
C ILE A 379 -18.03 22.15 -7.00
N ASP A 380 -18.37 23.00 -7.97
CA ASP A 380 -18.90 22.52 -9.25
C ASP A 380 -17.87 21.65 -9.97
N TYR A 381 -18.29 20.47 -10.41
CA TYR A 381 -17.43 19.48 -11.08
C TYR A 381 -16.68 20.10 -12.27
N ASN A 382 -17.41 20.80 -13.15
CA ASN A 382 -16.83 21.38 -14.36
C ASN A 382 -15.90 22.57 -14.04
N ALA A 383 -16.14 23.27 -12.93
CA ALA A 383 -15.27 24.35 -12.49
C ALA A 383 -13.90 23.85 -12.02
N ALA A 384 -13.81 22.63 -11.49
CA ALA A 384 -12.56 22.01 -11.05
C ALA A 384 -11.90 21.13 -12.13
N LEU A 385 -12.68 20.63 -13.10
CA LEU A 385 -12.25 19.65 -14.08
C LEU A 385 -11.23 20.22 -15.07
N TYR A 386 -10.09 19.55 -15.23
CA TYR A 386 -9.19 19.73 -16.36
C TYR A 386 -9.72 19.01 -17.60
N GLY A 387 -10.07 17.75 -17.47
CA GLY A 387 -10.65 16.91 -18.50
C GLY A 387 -10.80 15.45 -18.05
N GLU A 388 -11.14 14.57 -18.98
CA GLU A 388 -11.39 13.16 -18.71
C GLU A 388 -10.69 12.28 -19.71
N VAL A 389 -9.99 11.22 -19.25
CA VAL A 389 -9.53 10.16 -20.13
C VAL A 389 -10.72 9.28 -20.48
N GLN A 390 -11.06 9.26 -21.75
CA GLN A 390 -12.23 8.54 -22.25
C GLN A 390 -11.92 7.08 -22.55
N LYS A 391 -12.81 6.17 -22.14
CA LYS A 391 -12.73 4.72 -22.42
C LYS A 391 -11.41 4.08 -22.00
N PRO A 392 -10.91 4.34 -20.79
CA PRO A 392 -9.68 3.72 -20.30
C PRO A 392 -9.84 2.20 -20.09
N GLY A 393 -11.02 1.71 -19.87
CA GLY A 393 -11.43 0.39 -19.41
C GLY A 393 -12.45 0.53 -18.30
N LEU A 394 -12.76 -0.55 -17.61
CA LEU A 394 -13.68 -0.57 -16.48
C LEU A 394 -12.93 -0.68 -15.16
N GLY A 395 -13.37 0.09 -14.18
CA GLY A 395 -12.84 0.06 -12.83
C GLY A 395 -11.46 0.69 -12.68
N PRO A 396 -11.26 1.96 -13.12
CA PRO A 396 -10.01 2.65 -12.79
C PRO A 396 -9.86 2.76 -11.28
N LEU A 397 -8.66 2.42 -10.76
CA LEU A 397 -8.38 2.50 -9.33
C LEU A 397 -7.25 3.48 -9.02
N HIS A 398 -6.02 3.12 -9.28
CA HIS A 398 -4.83 3.87 -8.89
C HIS A 398 -4.04 4.32 -10.09
N THR A 399 -3.40 5.47 -9.94
CA THR A 399 -2.56 6.10 -10.96
C THR A 399 -1.23 6.48 -10.38
N GLU A 400 -0.14 6.09 -11.04
CA GLU A 400 1.20 6.62 -10.78
C GLU A 400 1.82 7.23 -12.03
N PHE A 401 2.88 7.99 -11.84
CA PHE A 401 3.45 8.87 -12.85
C PHE A 401 4.86 8.44 -13.25
N ASP A 402 5.19 8.54 -14.55
CA ASP A 402 6.50 8.10 -15.09
C ASP A 402 7.57 9.21 -15.11
N GLY A 403 7.25 10.41 -14.65
CA GLY A 403 8.16 11.57 -14.68
C GLY A 403 8.38 12.17 -16.06
N ARG A 404 7.76 11.63 -17.11
CA ARG A 404 7.86 12.11 -18.51
C ARG A 404 6.56 12.67 -19.05
N GLY A 405 5.62 12.98 -18.16
CA GLY A 405 4.30 13.52 -18.52
C GLY A 405 3.26 12.45 -18.84
N ASN A 406 3.52 11.20 -18.51
CA ASN A 406 2.53 10.13 -18.63
C ASN A 406 2.15 9.60 -17.26
N ALA A 407 0.94 9.08 -17.21
CA ALA A 407 0.37 8.38 -16.08
C ALA A 407 0.05 6.93 -16.47
N ILE A 408 0.08 6.04 -15.49
CA ILE A 408 -0.31 4.63 -15.65
C ILE A 408 -1.38 4.35 -14.62
N THR A 409 -2.54 3.86 -15.07
CA THR A 409 -3.68 3.58 -14.21
C THR A 409 -4.06 2.10 -14.30
N THR A 410 -4.34 1.49 -13.14
CA THR A 410 -4.90 0.13 -13.08
C THR A 410 -6.39 0.13 -13.39
N MET A 411 -6.82 -0.84 -14.19
CA MET A 411 -8.24 -1.10 -14.53
C MET A 411 -8.67 -2.39 -13.84
N PHE A 412 -9.19 -2.29 -12.64
CA PHE A 412 -9.50 -3.43 -11.76
C PHE A 412 -10.47 -4.42 -12.39
N VAL A 413 -11.55 -3.94 -13.00
CA VAL A 413 -12.58 -4.80 -13.63
C VAL A 413 -12.11 -5.34 -14.96
N SER A 414 -11.45 -4.52 -15.78
CA SER A 414 -10.93 -4.93 -17.09
C SER A 414 -9.67 -5.79 -17.02
N SER A 415 -9.00 -5.84 -15.85
CA SER A 415 -7.73 -6.57 -15.64
C SER A 415 -6.63 -6.15 -16.62
N GLU A 416 -6.36 -4.87 -16.66
CA GLU A 416 -5.33 -4.26 -17.49
C GLU A 416 -4.70 -3.03 -16.80
N ILE A 417 -3.57 -2.59 -17.32
CA ILE A 417 -2.98 -1.28 -17.03
C ILE A 417 -3.02 -0.43 -18.29
N VAL A 418 -3.24 0.87 -18.10
CA VAL A 418 -3.36 1.84 -19.20
C VAL A 418 -2.39 2.97 -18.99
N LYS A 419 -1.51 3.19 -19.97
CA LYS A 419 -0.61 4.34 -20.03
C LYS A 419 -1.25 5.44 -20.86
N TRP A 420 -1.30 6.65 -20.34
CA TRP A 420 -1.90 7.80 -21.00
C TRP A 420 -1.13 9.09 -20.70
N ASN A 421 -1.24 10.07 -21.57
CA ASN A 421 -0.56 11.35 -21.42
C ASN A 421 -1.42 12.33 -20.61
N ILE A 422 -0.81 13.01 -19.62
CA ILE A 422 -1.51 13.89 -18.68
C ILE A 422 -2.06 15.14 -19.38
N LYS A 423 -1.33 15.71 -20.36
CA LYS A 423 -1.71 16.97 -20.98
C LYS A 423 -2.83 16.84 -22.01
N ASP A 424 -2.77 15.82 -22.85
CA ASP A 424 -3.76 15.63 -23.92
C ASP A 424 -4.79 14.53 -23.62
N LEU A 425 -4.66 13.86 -22.47
CA LEU A 425 -5.56 12.83 -21.95
C LEU A 425 -5.72 11.64 -22.91
N LYS A 426 -4.72 11.41 -23.77
CA LYS A 426 -4.75 10.32 -24.76
C LYS A 426 -4.09 9.07 -24.22
N ILE A 427 -4.72 7.95 -24.50
CA ILE A 427 -4.17 6.63 -24.21
C ILE A 427 -3.03 6.35 -25.20
N ILE A 428 -1.88 5.93 -24.65
CA ILE A 428 -0.66 5.59 -25.39
C ILE A 428 -0.55 4.09 -25.58
N ASP A 429 -0.77 3.33 -24.49
CA ASP A 429 -0.63 1.88 -24.51
C ASP A 429 -1.57 1.21 -23.49
N ARG A 430 -1.85 -0.09 -23.70
CA ARG A 430 -2.62 -0.95 -22.82
C ARG A 430 -1.94 -2.29 -22.71
N GLN A 431 -1.87 -2.83 -21.52
CA GLN A 431 -1.34 -4.16 -21.29
C GLN A 431 -2.26 -4.94 -20.37
N PRO A 432 -2.65 -6.17 -20.76
CA PRO A 432 -3.42 -7.04 -19.88
C PRO A 432 -2.57 -7.44 -18.68
N THR A 433 -3.21 -7.60 -17.55
CA THR A 433 -2.63 -8.12 -16.31
C THR A 433 -3.36 -9.39 -15.89
N TYR A 434 -2.94 -9.97 -14.79
CA TYR A 434 -3.78 -10.95 -14.11
C TYR A 434 -4.95 -10.26 -13.42
N TYR A 435 -5.85 -11.08 -12.87
CA TYR A 435 -7.15 -10.58 -12.46
C TYR A 435 -7.09 -9.55 -11.35
N SER A 436 -7.89 -8.53 -11.54
CA SER A 436 -8.16 -7.49 -10.55
C SER A 436 -6.88 -6.83 -10.02
N PRO A 437 -6.09 -6.17 -10.89
CA PRO A 437 -4.95 -5.38 -10.44
C PRO A 437 -5.48 -4.26 -9.55
N GLY A 438 -5.07 -4.27 -8.28
CA GLY A 438 -5.45 -3.23 -7.34
C GLY A 438 -4.58 -2.00 -7.51
N HIS A 439 -3.45 -2.03 -6.87
CA HIS A 439 -2.45 -0.98 -6.96
C HIS A 439 -1.35 -1.30 -7.96
N LEU A 440 -0.54 -0.31 -8.22
CA LEU A 440 0.72 -0.39 -8.96
C LEU A 440 1.78 0.42 -8.20
N CYS A 441 3.04 0.26 -8.57
CA CYS A 441 4.13 1.05 -8.04
C CYS A 441 5.12 1.37 -9.16
N ILE A 442 5.43 2.64 -9.34
CA ILE A 442 6.58 3.12 -10.09
C ILE A 442 7.60 3.61 -9.06
N PRO A 443 8.90 3.24 -9.13
CA PRO A 443 9.87 3.76 -8.17
C PRO A 443 9.82 5.28 -8.07
N GLY A 444 9.44 5.79 -6.90
CA GLY A 444 9.20 7.21 -6.67
C GLY A 444 7.99 7.79 -7.39
N GLY A 445 7.05 6.96 -7.87
CA GLY A 445 5.87 7.38 -8.63
C GLY A 445 4.96 8.35 -7.88
N ASP A 446 4.90 8.23 -6.56
CA ASP A 446 4.13 9.11 -5.67
C ASP A 446 4.91 10.36 -5.22
N THR A 447 6.04 10.66 -5.85
CA THR A 447 6.90 11.79 -5.48
C THR A 447 6.97 12.85 -6.59
N ARG A 448 7.72 13.91 -6.35
CA ARG A 448 8.06 14.90 -7.40
C ARG A 448 9.04 14.35 -8.44
N TYR A 449 9.72 13.24 -8.17
CA TYR A 449 10.82 12.73 -8.97
C TYR A 449 10.65 11.24 -9.29
N PRO A 450 9.62 10.86 -10.05
CA PRO A 450 9.43 9.48 -10.45
C PRO A 450 10.58 8.94 -11.28
N ASN A 451 10.97 7.70 -11.03
CA ASN A 451 11.86 6.96 -11.92
C ASN A 451 11.02 6.10 -12.87
N GLY A 452 10.76 6.60 -14.05
CA GLY A 452 9.86 5.95 -15.02
C GLY A 452 10.46 4.76 -15.77
N LYS A 453 11.33 3.97 -15.17
CA LYS A 453 11.90 2.78 -15.80
C LYS A 453 11.00 1.56 -15.72
N TYR A 454 10.41 1.35 -14.55
CA TYR A 454 9.56 0.19 -14.26
C TYR A 454 8.22 0.58 -13.68
N VAL A 455 7.21 -0.26 -13.91
CA VAL A 455 6.00 -0.32 -13.10
C VAL A 455 5.79 -1.75 -12.61
N ILE A 456 5.45 -1.89 -11.35
CA ILE A 456 5.05 -3.14 -10.72
C ILE A 456 3.54 -3.10 -10.52
N VAL A 457 2.84 -4.15 -10.95
CA VAL A 457 1.39 -4.26 -10.81
C VAL A 457 1.08 -5.40 -9.85
N TYR A 458 0.24 -5.14 -8.87
CA TYR A 458 -0.14 -6.10 -7.84
C TYR A 458 -1.48 -6.74 -8.17
N ASN A 459 -1.46 -8.06 -8.44
CA ASN A 459 -2.62 -8.81 -8.86
C ASN A 459 -3.23 -9.55 -7.67
N LYS A 460 -4.43 -9.12 -7.26
CA LYS A 460 -5.09 -9.66 -6.06
C LYS A 460 -5.70 -11.04 -6.29
N ILE A 461 -6.09 -11.35 -7.53
CA ILE A 461 -6.77 -12.61 -7.88
C ILE A 461 -6.03 -13.24 -9.04
N THR A 462 -5.48 -14.44 -8.84
CA THR A 462 -4.80 -15.22 -9.88
C THR A 462 -5.37 -16.64 -10.01
N LYS A 463 -6.45 -16.90 -9.32
CA LYS A 463 -7.07 -18.22 -9.18
C LYS A 463 -7.26 -18.94 -10.51
N ASP A 464 -7.81 -18.27 -11.51
CA ASP A 464 -8.17 -18.93 -12.78
C ASP A 464 -6.98 -19.15 -13.70
N ARG A 465 -5.85 -18.50 -13.44
CA ARG A 465 -4.63 -18.67 -14.20
C ARG A 465 -4.06 -20.09 -14.11
N TYR A 466 -4.19 -20.70 -12.96
CA TYR A 466 -3.59 -22.00 -12.67
C TYR A 466 -4.57 -23.17 -12.82
N LEU A 467 -5.79 -22.92 -13.25
CA LEU A 467 -6.74 -23.96 -13.55
C LEU A 467 -6.43 -24.60 -14.91
N PRO A 468 -6.53 -25.91 -15.02
CA PRO A 468 -6.85 -26.92 -14.00
C PRO A 468 -5.60 -27.55 -13.32
N THR A 469 -4.44 -26.92 -13.44
CA THR A 469 -3.15 -27.55 -13.15
C THR A 469 -2.73 -27.50 -11.71
N GLY A 470 -3.37 -26.65 -10.89
CA GLY A 470 -2.97 -26.55 -9.50
C GLY A 470 -4.03 -25.89 -8.64
N PRO A 471 -3.95 -26.11 -7.33
CA PRO A 471 -4.81 -25.48 -6.32
C PRO A 471 -4.33 -24.09 -5.96
N GLU A 472 -3.27 -23.60 -6.56
CA GLU A 472 -2.60 -22.38 -6.18
C GLU A 472 -3.52 -21.19 -6.40
N LEU A 473 -3.80 -20.51 -5.32
CA LEU A 473 -4.49 -19.22 -5.29
C LEU A 473 -3.47 -18.10 -5.08
N ALA A 474 -2.24 -18.30 -5.52
CA ALA A 474 -1.16 -17.37 -5.29
C ALA A 474 -1.43 -16.03 -5.99
N GLN A 475 -1.39 -14.98 -5.23
CA GLN A 475 -1.30 -13.64 -5.74
C GLN A 475 0.08 -13.42 -6.37
N THR A 476 0.16 -12.49 -7.31
CA THR A 476 1.41 -12.21 -8.03
C THR A 476 1.66 -10.72 -8.19
N ALA A 477 2.92 -10.38 -8.48
CA ALA A 477 3.29 -9.08 -9.01
C ALA A 477 3.85 -9.23 -10.42
N GLN A 478 3.51 -8.30 -11.29
CA GLN A 478 4.02 -8.24 -12.66
C GLN A 478 4.86 -6.99 -12.86
N LEU A 479 6.10 -7.18 -13.33
CA LEU A 479 7.05 -6.11 -13.61
C LEU A 479 7.03 -5.79 -15.10
N PHE A 480 6.81 -4.52 -15.43
CA PHE A 480 6.86 -4.01 -16.80
C PHE A 480 7.98 -2.96 -16.95
N ASP A 481 8.70 -3.02 -18.07
CA ASP A 481 9.56 -1.93 -18.55
C ASP A 481 8.66 -0.88 -19.21
N ILE A 482 8.68 0.34 -18.68
CA ILE A 482 7.88 1.47 -19.16
C ILE A 482 8.73 2.62 -19.71
N SER A 483 10.01 2.38 -19.94
CA SER A 483 10.96 3.40 -20.42
C SER A 483 10.61 3.96 -21.81
N GLY A 484 9.91 3.20 -22.65
CA GLY A 484 9.37 3.63 -23.93
C GLY A 484 7.87 3.91 -23.90
N ASP A 485 7.27 4.13 -25.06
CA ASP A 485 5.82 4.30 -25.20
C ASP A 485 5.07 3.01 -24.86
N LYS A 486 5.62 1.87 -25.27
CA LYS A 486 5.06 0.55 -24.96
C LYS A 486 5.48 0.08 -23.58
N MET A 487 4.55 -0.55 -22.88
CA MET A 487 4.81 -1.26 -21.62
C MET A 487 5.13 -2.72 -21.93
N ASN A 488 6.33 -3.19 -21.58
CA ASN A 488 6.78 -4.54 -21.89
C ASN A 488 6.88 -5.38 -20.62
N LEU A 489 6.13 -6.48 -20.55
CA LEU A 489 6.21 -7.41 -19.43
C LEU A 489 7.60 -8.04 -19.37
N LEU A 490 8.27 -7.91 -18.24
CA LEU A 490 9.58 -8.49 -17.98
C LEU A 490 9.50 -9.74 -17.11
N LEU A 491 8.71 -9.68 -16.06
CA LEU A 491 8.67 -10.70 -15.02
C LEU A 491 7.28 -10.79 -14.40
N ASP A 492 6.90 -12.00 -14.04
CA ASP A 492 5.75 -12.30 -13.22
C ASP A 492 6.21 -13.24 -12.09
N PHE A 493 5.96 -12.87 -10.84
CA PHE A 493 6.44 -13.62 -9.69
C PHE A 493 5.38 -13.68 -8.59
N PRO A 494 5.31 -14.80 -7.84
CA PRO A 494 4.39 -14.92 -6.72
C PRO A 494 4.80 -14.00 -5.57
N THR A 495 3.81 -13.51 -4.84
CA THR A 495 4.01 -12.69 -3.64
C THR A 495 3.69 -13.48 -2.37
N ILE A 496 4.25 -13.05 -1.25
CA ILE A 496 3.92 -13.61 0.06
C ILE A 496 2.78 -12.77 0.66
N GLY A 497 1.61 -13.40 0.76
CA GLY A 497 0.38 -12.74 1.16
C GLY A 497 -0.27 -11.95 0.02
N GLU A 498 -1.32 -11.21 0.33
CA GLU A 498 -2.00 -10.35 -0.64
C GLU A 498 -1.15 -9.11 -0.96
N PRO A 499 -0.68 -8.94 -2.19
CA PRO A 499 0.08 -7.75 -2.56
C PRO A 499 -0.88 -6.60 -2.78
N HIS A 500 -1.19 -5.87 -1.73
CA HIS A 500 -2.18 -4.81 -1.84
C HIS A 500 -1.59 -3.52 -2.38
N TYR A 501 -0.55 -3.03 -1.74
CA TYR A 501 0.15 -1.79 -2.09
C TYR A 501 1.66 -1.99 -2.01
N GLY A 502 2.42 -1.16 -2.68
CA GLY A 502 3.88 -1.21 -2.58
C GLY A 502 4.54 0.14 -2.84
N GLN A 503 5.72 0.27 -2.29
CA GLN A 503 6.60 1.42 -2.48
C GLN A 503 7.98 0.92 -2.91
N ALA A 504 8.61 1.57 -3.87
CA ALA A 504 9.91 1.17 -4.36
C ALA A 504 10.93 2.30 -4.26
N VAL A 505 12.10 1.97 -3.74
CA VAL A 505 13.21 2.90 -3.53
C VAL A 505 14.47 2.41 -4.22
N GLU A 506 15.31 3.33 -4.71
CA GLU A 506 16.61 2.98 -5.21
C GLU A 506 17.45 2.27 -4.13
N ALA A 507 17.97 1.08 -4.45
CA ALA A 507 18.77 0.30 -3.52
C ALA A 507 19.99 1.09 -3.01
N SER A 508 20.52 2.02 -3.82
CA SER A 508 21.63 2.91 -3.45
C SER A 508 21.37 3.74 -2.19
N LEU A 509 20.13 4.09 -1.90
CA LEU A 509 19.78 4.92 -0.74
C LEU A 509 19.86 4.17 0.60
N ILE A 510 19.64 2.85 0.60
CA ILE A 510 19.52 2.07 1.83
C ILE A 510 20.54 0.93 1.98
N LYS A 511 21.09 0.38 0.88
CA LYS A 511 21.97 -0.81 0.88
C LYS A 511 23.22 -0.69 1.77
N ASP A 512 23.77 0.51 1.89
CA ASP A 512 24.99 0.76 2.66
C ASP A 512 24.70 1.27 4.08
N LYS A 513 23.45 1.64 4.36
CA LYS A 513 23.00 2.17 5.66
C LYS A 513 22.28 1.11 6.48
N SER A 514 21.59 0.19 5.81
CA SER A 514 20.81 -0.85 6.47
C SER A 514 21.69 -1.99 6.95
N VAL A 515 21.19 -2.72 7.92
CA VAL A 515 21.79 -4.00 8.36
C VAL A 515 21.94 -4.90 7.14
N LYS A 516 23.11 -5.46 6.95
CA LYS A 516 23.40 -6.36 5.83
C LYS A 516 22.46 -7.56 5.88
N PHE A 517 21.65 -7.72 4.86
CA PHE A 517 20.70 -8.81 4.77
C PHE A 517 21.33 -10.20 4.76
N PHE A 518 22.52 -10.33 4.22
CA PHE A 518 23.14 -11.59 3.87
C PHE A 518 24.62 -11.65 4.27
N ASP A 519 24.95 -11.17 5.47
CA ASP A 519 26.31 -11.38 5.96
C ASP A 519 26.44 -12.80 6.47
N ILE A 520 26.68 -13.73 5.54
CA ILE A 520 26.91 -15.16 5.82
C ILE A 520 28.08 -15.35 6.78
N ASN A 521 29.04 -14.44 6.80
CA ASN A 521 30.24 -14.54 7.64
C ASN A 521 29.92 -14.30 9.12
N GLN A 522 28.80 -13.64 9.44
CA GLN A 522 28.38 -13.40 10.82
C GLN A 522 27.44 -14.47 11.36
N ASN A 523 27.17 -15.53 10.62
CA ASN A 523 26.21 -16.59 10.99
C ASN A 523 24.80 -16.05 11.35
N SER A 524 24.44 -14.89 10.87
CA SER A 524 23.13 -14.30 11.08
C SER A 524 22.13 -14.83 10.06
N ASN A 525 21.03 -15.39 10.53
CA ASN A 525 19.91 -15.68 9.66
C ASN A 525 19.18 -14.37 9.36
N PRO A 526 19.04 -13.95 8.09
CA PRO A 526 18.36 -12.69 7.75
C PRO A 526 16.87 -12.66 8.10
N TYR A 527 16.29 -13.80 8.43
CA TYR A 527 14.87 -13.93 8.80
C TYR A 527 14.62 -13.94 10.30
N VAL A 528 15.65 -13.82 11.13
CA VAL A 528 15.51 -13.77 12.58
C VAL A 528 15.97 -12.43 13.11
N THR A 529 15.33 -11.96 14.17
CA THR A 529 15.73 -10.74 14.87
C THR A 529 17.14 -10.88 15.44
N LYS A 530 17.80 -9.77 15.75
CA LYS A 530 19.13 -9.81 16.40
C LYS A 530 19.11 -10.63 17.69
N GLY A 531 18.08 -10.46 18.51
CA GLY A 531 17.91 -11.22 19.75
C GLY A 531 17.78 -12.72 19.50
N GLU A 532 17.02 -13.13 18.48
CA GLU A 532 16.91 -14.53 18.09
C GLU A 532 18.21 -15.08 17.52
N ALA A 533 18.92 -14.31 16.68
CA ALA A 533 20.22 -14.71 16.17
C ALA A 533 21.24 -14.85 17.30
N GLU A 534 21.28 -13.92 18.24
CA GLU A 534 22.15 -13.98 19.42
C GLU A 534 21.82 -15.14 20.35
N SER A 535 20.54 -15.47 20.51
CA SER A 535 20.11 -16.64 21.29
C SER A 535 20.50 -17.98 20.68
N LYS A 536 20.72 -18.00 19.37
CA LYS A 536 21.11 -19.20 18.60
C LYS A 536 22.61 -19.32 18.39
N VAL A 537 23.39 -18.28 18.68
CA VAL A 537 24.85 -18.30 18.59
C VAL A 537 25.45 -18.47 19.97
N LEU A 538 26.32 -19.44 20.08
CA LEU A 538 27.03 -19.73 21.34
C LEU A 538 27.91 -18.58 21.78
N ARG A 539 27.89 -18.36 23.06
CA ARG A 539 29.03 -17.78 23.75
C ARG A 539 30.28 -18.56 23.35
N ASN A 540 31.31 -17.85 22.86
CA ASN A 540 32.61 -18.37 22.44
C ASN A 540 32.62 -19.08 21.06
N GLY A 541 31.81 -18.65 20.08
CA GLY A 541 31.91 -19.14 18.71
C GLY A 541 31.48 -20.59 18.48
N LYS A 542 30.86 -21.23 19.46
CA LYS A 542 30.25 -22.55 19.30
C LYS A 542 28.73 -22.40 19.17
N ARG A 543 28.12 -22.94 18.14
CA ARG A 543 26.66 -23.00 18.00
C ARG A 543 25.99 -23.73 19.17
N VAL A 544 25.00 -23.11 19.81
CA VAL A 544 24.01 -23.84 20.64
C VAL A 544 22.71 -23.81 19.90
N ASP A 545 22.30 -24.94 19.55
CA ASP A 545 20.99 -25.21 19.04
C ASP A 545 20.01 -25.28 20.23
N ILE A 546 19.14 -24.27 20.36
CA ILE A 546 18.12 -24.24 21.43
C ILE A 546 17.19 -25.45 21.32
N TYR A 547 16.94 -25.96 20.10
CA TYR A 547 16.18 -27.18 19.89
C TYR A 547 16.82 -28.41 20.56
N ILE A 548 18.14 -28.52 20.57
CA ILE A 548 18.85 -29.63 21.24
C ILE A 548 18.65 -29.54 22.76
N THR A 549 18.62 -28.39 23.34
CA THR A 549 18.41 -28.20 24.77
C THR A 549 16.99 -28.56 25.21
N GLN A 550 15.98 -28.20 24.42
CA GLN A 550 14.58 -28.59 24.65
C GLN A 550 14.39 -30.11 24.40
N PHE A 551 15.01 -30.67 23.36
CA PHE A 551 14.96 -32.08 23.06
C PHE A 551 15.63 -32.92 24.16
N ARG A 552 16.77 -32.48 24.69
CA ARG A 552 17.44 -33.11 25.84
C ARG A 552 16.59 -33.06 27.11
N ARG A 553 15.91 -31.99 27.39
CA ARG A 553 14.99 -31.89 28.54
C ARG A 553 13.78 -32.81 28.41
N ARG A 554 13.29 -33.04 27.20
CA ARG A 554 12.10 -33.86 26.96
C ARG A 554 12.38 -35.37 26.77
N PHE A 555 13.54 -35.74 26.27
CA PHE A 555 13.86 -37.13 25.88
C PHE A 555 15.09 -37.72 26.57
N GLY A 556 15.71 -37.04 27.51
CA GLY A 556 16.84 -37.51 28.29
C GLY A 556 18.20 -37.54 27.55
N PRO A 557 19.30 -37.96 28.21
CA PRO A 557 20.67 -37.72 27.75
C PRO A 557 21.18 -38.66 26.64
N LYS A 558 20.37 -39.51 26.06
CA LYS A 558 20.82 -40.56 25.11
C LYS A 558 21.00 -40.10 23.65
N ILE A 559 20.74 -38.82 23.32
CA ILE A 559 20.96 -38.33 21.96
C ILE A 559 22.21 -37.44 21.95
N SER A 560 23.30 -38.00 21.47
CA SER A 560 24.64 -37.40 21.55
C SER A 560 25.04 -36.60 20.31
N ARG A 561 24.28 -35.98 19.57
CA ARG A 561 24.52 -35.00 18.49
C ARG A 561 23.58 -35.21 17.31
N VAL A 562 22.76 -34.21 17.00
CA VAL A 562 22.17 -34.02 15.67
C VAL A 562 22.94 -32.89 15.01
N HIS A 563 23.68 -33.19 13.97
CA HIS A 563 24.23 -32.20 13.08
C HIS A 563 23.16 -31.84 12.05
N ILE A 564 22.72 -30.58 12.04
CA ILE A 564 21.95 -30.03 10.93
C ILE A 564 22.95 -29.19 10.13
N GLU A 565 23.43 -29.73 9.03
CA GLU A 565 24.10 -28.92 8.01
C GLU A 565 23.05 -28.20 7.18
N TRP A 566 23.08 -26.90 7.20
CA TRP A 566 22.33 -26.12 6.23
C TRP A 566 23.09 -26.11 4.91
N PRO A 567 22.41 -26.28 3.77
CA PRO A 567 23.08 -26.17 2.48
C PRO A 567 23.67 -24.77 2.33
N ARG A 568 24.92 -24.75 1.86
CA ARG A 568 25.70 -23.54 1.62
C ARG A 568 25.13 -22.72 0.46
#